data_02f8c18083c016a90f0ab1067b7753d9
#
_entry.id   02f8c18083c016a90f0ab1067b7753d9
#
_cell.length_a   1.000
_cell.length_b   1.000
_cell.length_c   1.000
_cell.angle_alpha   90.00
_cell.angle_beta   90.00
_cell.angle_gamma   90.00
#
_symmetry.space_group_name_H-M   'P 1'
#
loop_
_entity.id
_entity.type
_entity.pdbx_description
1 polymer ?
#
loop_
_entity_poly.entity_id
_entity_poly.type
_entity_poly.pdbx_seq_one_letter_code
_entity_poly.pdbx_strand_id
1 'polypeptide(L)'
;MVKAWREKVVIPTYEVGKPEKNPIFLEKRVYQGSSGVVYPYPVIESMSDEKVDKEYEAIFIENEYIKVMILPELGGRVQMAYDKIRERHFIYYNHVIKPALVGLAGPWISGGIEFNWPQHHRPSTYMPVDTTIEENADGSVTVWVNEMERMFHQKGMAGFTLRPGHAFLEIKGVLYNRTEVPQTFLWWANPAVAVNDYYQSVFPPDINAVFDHGKRAVSSFPIATGTYYRMDYSAGVDISNYKNIKVPTSYMAVNSRYNFEGGYENDTCAGMLHVANHHISPGKKQWTWGNGDFGRAWDRNLTDEDGPYIELMAGVYTENQPDFTWLQPYEEKSFVQYFLPYRELGVVKNASRDLLMNIEPEGEDSVRFKIFATSRQTVNVVLKGEDGKIYYSEEVTVTPEELLDETVNVKGEKLNK
;
A
#
# COMPACT_ATOMS: atom_id res chain seq x y z
N MET A 1 -4.38 -23.01 -9.75
CA MET A 1 -4.08 -22.56 -11.14
C MET A 1 -4.40 -21.06 -11.21
N VAL A 2 -3.52 -20.26 -11.86
CA VAL A 2 -3.79 -18.82 -12.07
C VAL A 2 -4.53 -18.62 -13.39
N LYS A 3 -5.49 -17.67 -13.39
CA LYS A 3 -6.22 -17.26 -14.59
C LYS A 3 -6.23 -15.74 -14.70
N ALA A 4 -6.13 -15.22 -15.92
CA ALA A 4 -6.38 -13.80 -16.19
C ALA A 4 -7.30 -13.67 -17.39
N TRP A 5 -8.20 -12.67 -17.36
CA TRP A 5 -9.16 -12.42 -18.43
C TRP A 5 -9.59 -10.96 -18.48
N ARG A 6 -10.16 -10.53 -19.59
CA ARG A 6 -10.80 -9.23 -19.76
C ARG A 6 -12.30 -9.37 -19.63
N GLU A 7 -12.93 -8.44 -18.97
CA GLU A 7 -14.37 -8.42 -18.75
C GLU A 7 -14.86 -6.98 -18.63
N LYS A 8 -16.05 -6.73 -19.18
CA LYS A 8 -16.72 -5.46 -19.01
C LYS A 8 -17.41 -5.42 -17.65
N VAL A 9 -17.14 -4.39 -16.89
CA VAL A 9 -17.76 -4.13 -15.58
C VAL A 9 -18.47 -2.79 -15.61
N VAL A 10 -19.64 -2.72 -14.96
CA VAL A 10 -20.35 -1.46 -14.77
C VAL A 10 -20.05 -0.93 -13.39
N ILE A 11 -19.49 0.29 -13.32
CA ILE A 11 -19.20 0.96 -12.04
C ILE A 11 -19.90 2.32 -12.06
N PRO A 12 -20.70 2.64 -11.01
CA PRO A 12 -21.27 3.97 -10.86
C PRO A 12 -20.17 5.03 -10.86
N THR A 13 -20.31 6.06 -11.67
CA THR A 13 -19.23 7.01 -11.96
C THR A 13 -19.76 8.43 -11.97
N TYR A 14 -19.08 9.34 -11.27
CA TYR A 14 -19.17 10.77 -11.45
C TYR A 14 -18.22 11.18 -12.56
N GLU A 15 -18.74 11.58 -13.72
CA GLU A 15 -17.93 11.83 -14.87
C GLU A 15 -17.13 13.14 -14.74
N VAL A 16 -15.96 13.18 -15.36
CA VAL A 16 -15.14 14.38 -15.42
C VAL A 16 -15.48 15.22 -16.65
N GLY A 17 -15.19 16.51 -16.57
CA GLY A 17 -15.33 17.41 -17.70
C GLY A 17 -14.35 17.16 -18.82
N LYS A 18 -14.47 17.92 -19.89
CA LYS A 18 -13.53 17.83 -21.03
C LYS A 18 -12.18 18.40 -20.66
N PRO A 19 -11.07 17.77 -21.13
CA PRO A 19 -9.74 18.35 -20.98
C PRO A 19 -9.66 19.71 -21.65
N GLU A 20 -8.86 20.61 -21.07
CA GLU A 20 -8.54 21.88 -21.70
C GLU A 20 -7.89 21.67 -23.07
N LYS A 21 -8.30 22.47 -24.05
CA LYS A 21 -7.77 22.37 -25.41
C LYS A 21 -6.35 22.91 -25.52
N ASN A 22 -6.03 23.90 -24.71
CA ASN A 22 -4.72 24.51 -24.67
C ASN A 22 -3.97 23.99 -23.45
N PRO A 23 -2.82 23.33 -23.63
CA PRO A 23 -2.03 22.86 -22.50
C PRO A 23 -1.63 24.00 -21.57
N ILE A 24 -1.69 23.77 -20.29
CA ILE A 24 -1.19 24.70 -19.28
C ILE A 24 0.32 24.49 -19.15
N PHE A 25 1.10 25.49 -19.51
CA PHE A 25 2.57 25.44 -19.46
C PHE A 25 3.11 25.55 -18.05
N LEU A 26 2.37 26.23 -17.16
CA LEU A 26 2.74 26.39 -15.76
C LEU A 26 1.51 26.18 -14.89
N GLU A 27 1.45 25.02 -14.26
CA GLU A 27 0.41 24.69 -13.28
C GLU A 27 0.86 25.15 -11.89
N LYS A 28 -0.02 25.86 -11.19
CA LYS A 28 0.26 26.36 -9.83
C LYS A 28 -0.17 25.39 -8.71
N ARG A 29 -0.76 24.26 -9.06
CA ARG A 29 -1.10 23.21 -8.12
C ARG A 29 0.17 22.48 -7.71
N VAL A 30 0.75 22.90 -6.60
CA VAL A 30 2.00 22.32 -6.09
C VAL A 30 1.68 21.38 -4.95
N TYR A 31 1.98 20.11 -5.16
CA TYR A 31 1.97 19.07 -4.12
C TYR A 31 3.40 18.75 -3.71
N GLN A 32 3.55 18.20 -2.53
CA GLN A 32 4.84 17.69 -2.08
C GLN A 32 5.32 16.58 -3.01
N GLY A 33 6.59 16.64 -3.40
CA GLY A 33 7.17 15.71 -4.37
C GLY A 33 6.78 15.98 -5.83
N SER A 34 6.19 17.13 -6.13
CA SER A 34 5.76 17.53 -7.46
C SER A 34 6.45 18.82 -7.91
N SER A 35 6.67 18.94 -9.22
CA SER A 35 7.18 20.16 -9.83
C SER A 35 6.11 21.25 -9.98
N GLY A 36 4.82 20.91 -9.91
CA GLY A 36 3.70 21.77 -10.23
C GLY A 36 3.54 22.05 -11.74
N VAL A 37 4.30 21.38 -12.60
CA VAL A 37 4.25 21.50 -14.05
C VAL A 37 3.82 20.17 -14.64
N VAL A 38 2.80 20.18 -15.48
CA VAL A 38 2.22 18.96 -16.08
C VAL A 38 2.19 18.97 -17.60
N TYR A 39 2.75 20.02 -18.24
CA TYR A 39 2.86 20.04 -19.70
C TYR A 39 3.64 18.82 -20.20
N PRO A 40 3.19 18.07 -21.21
CA PRO A 40 2.05 18.38 -22.11
C PRO A 40 0.75 17.64 -21.75
N TYR A 41 0.52 17.25 -20.51
CA TYR A 41 -0.74 16.65 -20.11
C TYR A 41 -1.87 17.67 -20.10
N PRO A 42 -3.06 17.34 -20.64
CA PRO A 42 -4.22 18.21 -20.55
C PRO A 42 -4.76 18.24 -19.11
N VAL A 43 -5.23 19.41 -18.68
CA VAL A 43 -5.82 19.59 -17.35
C VAL A 43 -7.34 19.52 -17.44
N ILE A 44 -7.96 18.83 -16.50
CA ILE A 44 -9.42 18.74 -16.33
C ILE A 44 -9.77 19.46 -15.04
N GLU A 45 -10.68 20.46 -15.12
CA GLU A 45 -11.02 21.33 -13.98
C GLU A 45 -12.47 21.24 -13.52
N SER A 46 -13.20 20.26 -14.03
CA SER A 46 -14.61 20.04 -13.63
C SER A 46 -14.95 18.56 -13.55
N MET A 47 -15.96 18.27 -12.76
CA MET A 47 -16.58 16.96 -12.63
C MET A 47 -18.08 17.13 -12.41
N SER A 48 -18.85 16.08 -12.72
CA SER A 48 -20.30 16.04 -12.52
C SER A 48 -20.63 15.77 -11.06
N ASP A 49 -21.74 16.35 -10.61
CA ASP A 49 -22.40 16.01 -9.34
C ASP A 49 -23.43 14.87 -9.52
N GLU A 50 -23.67 14.45 -10.74
CA GLU A 50 -24.58 13.35 -11.07
C GLU A 50 -23.82 12.09 -11.41
N LYS A 51 -24.24 10.98 -10.82
CA LYS A 51 -23.68 9.64 -10.99
C LYS A 51 -24.41 8.92 -12.12
N VAL A 52 -23.64 8.26 -13.00
CA VAL A 52 -24.14 7.42 -14.07
C VAL A 52 -23.50 6.03 -14.02
N ASP A 53 -24.20 5.02 -14.48
CA ASP A 53 -23.62 3.70 -14.67
C ASP A 53 -22.72 3.73 -15.90
N LYS A 54 -21.43 3.49 -15.70
CA LYS A 54 -20.42 3.51 -16.76
C LYS A 54 -19.76 2.16 -16.92
N GLU A 55 -19.64 1.70 -18.14
CA GLU A 55 -18.93 0.48 -18.48
C GLU A 55 -17.42 0.76 -18.60
N TYR A 56 -16.62 -0.11 -17.98
CA TYR A 56 -15.16 -0.14 -18.06
C TYR A 56 -14.67 -1.50 -18.52
N GLU A 57 -13.61 -1.55 -19.31
CA GLU A 57 -12.89 -2.78 -19.54
C GLU A 57 -11.97 -3.07 -18.34
N ALA A 58 -12.28 -4.11 -17.58
CA ALA A 58 -11.46 -4.57 -16.48
C ALA A 58 -10.59 -5.77 -16.91
N ILE A 59 -9.42 -5.89 -16.28
CA ILE A 59 -8.61 -7.11 -16.33
C ILE A 59 -8.65 -7.74 -14.95
N PHE A 60 -9.12 -8.99 -14.90
CA PHE A 60 -9.08 -9.80 -13.69
C PHE A 60 -7.88 -10.75 -13.75
N ILE A 61 -7.28 -10.96 -12.56
CA ILE A 61 -6.32 -12.03 -12.34
C ILE A 61 -6.69 -12.73 -11.04
N GLU A 62 -6.71 -14.06 -11.04
CA GLU A 62 -7.21 -14.87 -9.93
C GLU A 62 -6.43 -16.17 -9.77
N ASN A 63 -6.15 -16.52 -8.53
CA ASN A 63 -5.71 -17.86 -8.13
C ASN A 63 -6.66 -18.44 -7.07
N GLU A 64 -6.25 -19.49 -6.36
CA GLU A 64 -7.03 -20.14 -5.31
C GLU A 64 -7.33 -19.22 -4.12
N TYR A 65 -6.47 -18.23 -3.84
CA TYR A 65 -6.54 -17.40 -2.64
C TYR A 65 -6.95 -15.95 -2.89
N ILE A 66 -6.56 -15.39 -4.02
CA ILE A 66 -6.69 -13.96 -4.30
C ILE A 66 -7.35 -13.74 -5.67
N LYS A 67 -8.22 -12.73 -5.72
CA LYS A 67 -8.77 -12.16 -6.96
C LYS A 67 -8.49 -10.67 -7.01
N VAL A 68 -7.95 -10.19 -8.14
CA VAL A 68 -7.59 -8.78 -8.35
C VAL A 68 -8.29 -8.26 -9.60
N MET A 69 -8.76 -7.01 -9.56
CA MET A 69 -9.31 -6.26 -10.69
C MET A 69 -8.43 -5.05 -10.98
N ILE A 70 -8.04 -4.90 -12.22
CA ILE A 70 -7.22 -3.80 -12.74
C ILE A 70 -8.06 -3.02 -13.75
N LEU A 71 -8.00 -1.68 -13.68
CA LEU A 71 -8.70 -0.78 -14.59
C LEU A 71 -7.72 -0.06 -15.52
N PRO A 72 -7.52 -0.55 -16.75
CA PRO A 72 -6.61 0.08 -17.72
C PRO A 72 -6.96 1.53 -18.06
N GLU A 73 -8.25 1.87 -18.15
CA GLU A 73 -8.73 3.20 -18.49
C GLU A 73 -8.44 4.26 -17.40
N LEU A 74 -8.20 3.80 -16.17
CA LEU A 74 -7.95 4.66 -15.01
C LEU A 74 -6.51 4.49 -14.48
N GLY A 75 -5.53 4.71 -15.35
CA GLY A 75 -4.11 4.67 -15.01
C GLY A 75 -3.55 3.25 -14.79
N GLY A 76 -4.31 2.19 -15.09
CA GLY A 76 -3.88 0.81 -14.85
C GLY A 76 -3.78 0.47 -13.37
N ARG A 77 -4.58 1.14 -12.53
CA ARG A 77 -4.61 0.90 -11.09
C ARG A 77 -5.18 -0.47 -10.75
N VAL A 78 -4.74 -1.01 -9.62
CA VAL A 78 -5.49 -2.09 -8.95
C VAL A 78 -6.72 -1.45 -8.32
N GLN A 79 -7.92 -1.78 -8.79
CA GLN A 79 -9.17 -1.24 -8.25
C GLN A 79 -9.69 -2.08 -7.08
N MET A 80 -9.44 -3.38 -7.09
CA MET A 80 -9.91 -4.33 -6.11
C MET A 80 -8.90 -5.44 -5.90
N ALA A 81 -8.66 -5.84 -4.65
CA ALA A 81 -7.98 -7.07 -4.30
C ALA A 81 -8.73 -7.77 -3.17
N TYR A 82 -9.16 -9.00 -3.44
CA TYR A 82 -10.07 -9.78 -2.60
C TYR A 82 -9.39 -11.04 -2.07
N ASP A 83 -9.46 -11.23 -0.76
CA ASP A 83 -9.05 -12.44 -0.06
C ASP A 83 -10.20 -13.45 -0.07
N LYS A 84 -10.01 -14.57 -0.75
CA LYS A 84 -11.04 -15.62 -0.92
C LYS A 84 -11.18 -16.50 0.34
N ILE A 85 -10.17 -16.52 1.22
CA ILE A 85 -10.22 -17.29 2.47
C ILE A 85 -11.13 -16.60 3.49
N ARG A 86 -11.00 -15.29 3.61
CA ARG A 86 -11.80 -14.48 4.55
C ARG A 86 -13.00 -13.81 3.89
N GLU A 87 -13.19 -14.01 2.59
CA GLU A 87 -14.29 -13.44 1.80
C GLU A 87 -14.42 -11.92 1.97
N ARG A 88 -13.26 -11.22 1.88
CA ARG A 88 -13.18 -9.77 2.09
C ARG A 88 -12.18 -9.09 1.14
N HIS A 89 -12.38 -7.78 0.92
CA HIS A 89 -11.39 -6.94 0.27
C HIS A 89 -10.27 -6.61 1.28
N PHE A 90 -9.03 -6.97 0.96
CA PHE A 90 -7.87 -6.57 1.77
C PHE A 90 -7.22 -5.27 1.28
N ILE A 91 -7.59 -4.82 0.08
CA ILE A 91 -7.37 -3.47 -0.45
C ILE A 91 -8.75 -2.80 -0.52
N TYR A 92 -8.84 -1.57 -0.04
CA TYR A 92 -10.10 -0.81 -0.02
C TYR A 92 -10.71 -0.73 -1.42
N TYR A 93 -11.85 -1.37 -1.58
CA TYR A 93 -12.63 -1.34 -2.82
C TYR A 93 -13.65 -0.20 -2.75
N ASN A 94 -13.40 0.87 -3.50
CA ASN A 94 -14.37 1.92 -3.69
C ASN A 94 -15.35 1.49 -4.77
N HIS A 95 -16.62 1.31 -4.41
CA HIS A 95 -17.70 0.85 -5.30
C HIS A 95 -18.17 1.93 -6.28
N VAL A 96 -17.63 3.14 -6.18
CA VAL A 96 -17.93 4.25 -7.07
C VAL A 96 -16.65 4.89 -7.58
N ILE A 97 -16.62 5.29 -8.84
CA ILE A 97 -15.58 6.17 -9.38
C ILE A 97 -16.01 7.60 -9.11
N LYS A 98 -15.46 8.19 -8.04
CA LYS A 98 -15.78 9.54 -7.56
C LYS A 98 -14.54 10.40 -7.56
N PRO A 99 -14.22 11.08 -8.66
CA PRO A 99 -13.01 11.88 -8.77
C PRO A 99 -13.04 13.10 -7.84
N ALA A 100 -11.86 13.46 -7.32
CA ALA A 100 -11.61 14.76 -6.73
C ALA A 100 -10.50 15.47 -7.52
N LEU A 101 -10.58 16.81 -7.64
CA LEU A 101 -9.62 17.59 -8.41
C LEU A 101 -8.36 17.88 -7.58
N VAL A 102 -7.73 16.85 -7.05
CA VAL A 102 -6.50 16.93 -6.26
C VAL A 102 -5.26 16.42 -6.99
N GLY A 103 -5.43 15.77 -8.13
CA GLY A 103 -4.33 15.35 -9.00
C GLY A 103 -3.69 16.53 -9.75
N LEU A 104 -2.47 16.38 -10.24
CA LEU A 104 -1.75 17.44 -10.96
C LEU A 104 -2.47 17.83 -12.25
N ALA A 105 -3.01 16.86 -12.99
CA ALA A 105 -3.81 17.11 -14.19
C ALA A 105 -5.32 17.22 -13.90
N GLY A 106 -5.72 17.26 -12.64
CA GLY A 106 -7.10 17.42 -12.15
C GLY A 106 -7.63 16.18 -11.46
N PRO A 107 -8.30 15.24 -12.15
CA PRO A 107 -8.97 14.13 -11.52
C PRO A 107 -8.02 13.13 -10.84
N TRP A 108 -8.41 12.71 -9.65
CA TRP A 108 -7.81 11.64 -8.87
C TRP A 108 -8.93 10.87 -8.15
N ILE A 109 -8.79 9.56 -8.00
CA ILE A 109 -9.77 8.71 -7.31
C ILE A 109 -9.11 7.95 -6.15
N SER A 110 -9.85 7.80 -5.06
CA SER A 110 -9.43 7.05 -3.88
C SER A 110 -9.63 5.54 -4.04
N GLY A 111 -9.08 4.78 -3.12
CA GLY A 111 -9.21 3.33 -3.06
C GLY A 111 -8.24 2.58 -3.98
N GLY A 112 -8.26 1.27 -3.91
CA GLY A 112 -7.36 0.42 -4.69
C GLY A 112 -5.88 0.62 -4.39
N ILE A 113 -5.02 0.43 -5.39
CA ILE A 113 -3.60 0.78 -5.34
C ILE A 113 -3.30 1.74 -6.49
N GLU A 114 -2.96 2.97 -6.15
CA GLU A 114 -2.40 3.95 -7.08
C GLU A 114 -0.87 3.82 -7.13
N PHE A 115 -0.28 4.06 -8.31
CA PHE A 115 1.17 4.12 -8.48
C PHE A 115 1.59 5.54 -8.82
N ASN A 116 2.31 6.20 -7.91
CA ASN A 116 2.90 7.51 -8.13
C ASN A 116 4.23 7.36 -8.83
N TRP A 117 4.28 7.76 -10.09
CA TRP A 117 5.46 7.74 -10.95
C TRP A 117 5.21 8.67 -12.18
N PRO A 118 6.15 9.43 -12.69
CA PRO A 118 7.49 9.72 -12.16
C PRO A 118 7.48 10.73 -11.02
N GLN A 119 6.31 11.26 -10.68
CA GLN A 119 6.10 12.19 -9.57
C GLN A 119 4.72 11.98 -8.92
N HIS A 120 4.49 12.66 -7.82
CA HIS A 120 3.29 12.55 -6.98
C HIS A 120 2.33 13.73 -7.22
N HIS A 121 1.05 13.54 -7.44
CA HIS A 121 0.41 12.33 -7.95
C HIS A 121 0.79 12.14 -9.41
N ARG A 122 0.76 10.89 -9.90
CA ARG A 122 1.04 10.61 -11.31
C ARG A 122 0.14 11.45 -12.22
N PRO A 123 0.68 12.25 -13.19
CA PRO A 123 -0.14 13.09 -14.05
C PRO A 123 -1.17 12.31 -14.87
N SER A 124 -0.87 11.06 -15.21
CA SER A 124 -1.73 10.16 -15.98
C SER A 124 -2.58 9.22 -15.12
N THR A 125 -2.73 9.47 -13.82
CA THR A 125 -3.48 8.58 -12.90
C THR A 125 -4.94 8.34 -13.34
N TYR A 126 -5.51 9.26 -14.11
CA TYR A 126 -6.88 9.17 -14.64
C TYR A 126 -6.89 9.07 -16.17
N MET A 127 -5.89 8.40 -16.75
CA MET A 127 -5.74 8.24 -18.20
C MET A 127 -5.52 6.77 -18.55
N PRO A 128 -5.92 6.33 -19.77
CA PRO A 128 -5.71 4.96 -20.20
C PRO A 128 -4.22 4.62 -20.35
N VAL A 129 -3.90 3.36 -20.11
CA VAL A 129 -2.58 2.77 -20.29
C VAL A 129 -2.65 1.51 -21.15
N ASP A 130 -1.53 1.14 -21.76
CA ASP A 130 -1.40 -0.11 -22.50
C ASP A 130 -1.27 -1.30 -21.55
N THR A 131 -1.81 -2.45 -21.95
CA THR A 131 -1.82 -3.65 -21.13
C THR A 131 -1.52 -4.92 -21.91
N THR A 132 -0.83 -5.86 -21.25
CA THR A 132 -0.54 -7.20 -21.78
C THR A 132 -0.72 -8.23 -20.67
N ILE A 133 -1.27 -9.40 -21.02
CA ILE A 133 -1.33 -10.57 -20.14
C ILE A 133 -0.22 -11.53 -20.56
N GLU A 134 0.62 -11.93 -19.61
CA GLU A 134 1.74 -12.85 -19.80
C GLU A 134 1.56 -14.09 -18.92
N GLU A 135 1.53 -15.27 -19.57
CA GLU A 135 1.56 -16.56 -18.89
C GLU A 135 3.03 -17.01 -18.75
N ASN A 136 3.46 -17.25 -17.51
CA ASN A 136 4.84 -17.61 -17.23
C ASN A 136 5.04 -19.13 -17.15
N ALA A 137 6.25 -19.59 -17.41
CA ALA A 137 6.58 -21.02 -17.42
C ALA A 137 6.40 -21.73 -16.07
N ASP A 138 6.42 -20.97 -14.97
CA ASP A 138 6.18 -21.47 -13.59
C ASP A 138 4.68 -21.55 -13.24
N GLY A 139 3.78 -21.27 -14.21
CA GLY A 139 2.34 -21.26 -14.01
C GLY A 139 1.80 -19.99 -13.38
N SER A 140 2.65 -19.01 -13.07
CA SER A 140 2.19 -17.69 -12.69
C SER A 140 1.69 -16.91 -13.89
N VAL A 141 0.84 -15.92 -13.66
CA VAL A 141 0.35 -15.02 -14.70
C VAL A 141 0.64 -13.59 -14.26
N THR A 142 1.10 -12.76 -15.19
CA THR A 142 1.37 -11.34 -14.96
C THR A 142 0.49 -10.50 -15.88
N VAL A 143 -0.19 -9.53 -15.29
CA VAL A 143 -0.85 -8.45 -16.03
C VAL A 143 0.08 -7.25 -16.02
N TRP A 144 0.62 -6.91 -17.17
CA TRP A 144 1.46 -5.74 -17.36
C TRP A 144 0.62 -4.53 -17.74
N VAL A 145 0.87 -3.42 -17.05
CA VAL A 145 0.45 -2.07 -17.46
C VAL A 145 1.68 -1.25 -17.77
N ASN A 146 1.64 -0.45 -18.83
CA ASN A 146 2.80 0.33 -19.21
C ASN A 146 2.42 1.70 -19.79
N GLU A 147 3.32 2.63 -19.65
CA GLU A 147 3.18 4.00 -20.11
C GLU A 147 4.51 4.57 -20.57
N MET A 148 4.43 5.35 -21.63
CA MET A 148 5.45 6.32 -21.98
C MET A 148 5.02 7.67 -21.42
N GLU A 149 5.59 8.08 -20.31
CA GLU A 149 5.20 9.37 -19.74
C GLU A 149 5.69 10.55 -20.63
N ARG A 150 4.87 11.60 -20.67
CA ARG A 150 5.01 12.64 -21.69
C ARG A 150 5.92 13.80 -21.28
N MET A 151 6.22 13.94 -19.99
CA MET A 151 6.99 15.09 -19.48
C MET A 151 8.50 14.87 -19.67
N PHE A 152 8.98 13.69 -19.29
CA PHE A 152 10.41 13.36 -19.27
C PHE A 152 10.76 12.22 -20.23
N HIS A 153 9.77 11.70 -20.95
CA HIS A 153 9.91 10.62 -21.93
C HIS A 153 10.48 9.31 -21.35
N GLN A 154 10.27 9.08 -20.06
CA GLN A 154 10.61 7.84 -19.41
C GLN A 154 9.57 6.77 -19.71
N LYS A 155 9.96 5.50 -19.69
CA LYS A 155 9.03 4.36 -19.75
C LYS A 155 8.85 3.75 -18.37
N GLY A 156 7.62 3.58 -17.94
CA GLY A 156 7.25 2.88 -16.72
C GLY A 156 6.34 1.71 -16.98
N MET A 157 6.61 0.61 -16.29
CA MET A 157 5.79 -0.60 -16.33
C MET A 157 5.52 -1.07 -14.90
N ALA A 158 4.30 -1.56 -14.65
CA ALA A 158 3.97 -2.32 -13.46
C ALA A 158 3.39 -3.68 -13.89
N GLY A 159 3.95 -4.76 -13.37
CA GLY A 159 3.47 -6.12 -13.57
C GLY A 159 2.79 -6.63 -12.30
N PHE A 160 1.52 -6.99 -12.41
CA PHE A 160 0.72 -7.57 -11.33
C PHE A 160 0.71 -9.08 -11.50
N THR A 161 1.35 -9.80 -10.61
CA THR A 161 1.56 -11.24 -10.73
C THR A 161 0.88 -11.99 -9.60
N LEU A 162 0.12 -13.02 -9.94
CA LEU A 162 -0.30 -14.06 -9.01
C LEU A 162 0.42 -15.38 -9.32
N ARG A 163 0.73 -16.12 -8.28
CA ARG A 163 1.39 -17.43 -8.35
C ARG A 163 0.47 -18.54 -7.87
N PRO A 164 0.54 -19.74 -8.47
CA PRO A 164 -0.19 -20.88 -7.93
C PRO A 164 0.22 -21.16 -6.48
N GLY A 165 -0.73 -21.41 -5.59
CA GLY A 165 -0.47 -21.76 -4.20
C GLY A 165 0.01 -20.64 -3.28
N HIS A 166 -0.04 -19.35 -3.72
CA HIS A 166 0.44 -18.23 -2.92
C HIS A 166 -0.63 -17.17 -2.68
N ALA A 167 -0.79 -16.76 -1.44
CA ALA A 167 -1.75 -15.75 -0.98
C ALA A 167 -1.12 -14.34 -0.92
N PHE A 168 -0.47 -13.88 -2.00
CA PHE A 168 0.03 -12.53 -2.14
C PHE A 168 -0.10 -12.02 -3.58
N LEU A 169 -0.22 -10.72 -3.73
CA LEU A 169 -0.06 -9.99 -4.99
C LEU A 169 1.39 -9.50 -5.09
N GLU A 170 2.12 -9.99 -6.09
CA GLU A 170 3.46 -9.50 -6.43
C GLU A 170 3.32 -8.35 -7.44
N ILE A 171 3.99 -7.23 -7.16
CA ILE A 171 4.05 -6.10 -8.07
C ILE A 171 5.49 -5.85 -8.45
N LYS A 172 5.79 -5.98 -9.75
CA LYS A 172 7.10 -5.68 -10.32
C LYS A 172 7.06 -4.32 -11.01
N GLY A 173 7.88 -3.39 -10.55
CA GLY A 173 8.13 -2.13 -11.25
C GLY A 173 9.33 -2.24 -12.17
N VAL A 174 9.23 -1.64 -13.38
CA VAL A 174 10.34 -1.50 -14.32
C VAL A 174 10.31 -0.07 -14.86
N LEU A 175 11.37 0.68 -14.61
CA LEU A 175 11.51 2.08 -15.00
C LEU A 175 12.73 2.21 -15.92
N TYR A 176 12.54 2.85 -17.06
CA TYR A 176 13.59 3.02 -18.06
C TYR A 176 13.70 4.47 -18.53
N ASN A 177 14.88 5.06 -18.36
CA ASN A 177 15.21 6.37 -18.93
C ASN A 177 15.64 6.21 -20.39
N ARG A 178 14.81 6.67 -21.32
CA ARG A 178 15.06 6.58 -22.76
C ARG A 178 15.87 7.74 -23.32
N THR A 179 16.30 8.67 -22.46
CA THR A 179 16.93 9.92 -22.89
C THR A 179 18.44 9.89 -22.67
N GLU A 180 19.14 10.82 -23.33
CA GLU A 180 20.59 11.03 -23.22
C GLU A 180 21.00 11.81 -21.97
N VAL A 181 20.03 12.23 -21.16
CA VAL A 181 20.28 13.02 -19.93
C VAL A 181 19.75 12.28 -18.71
N PRO A 182 20.35 12.46 -17.52
CA PRO A 182 19.79 11.93 -16.29
C PRO A 182 18.40 12.49 -16.03
N GLN A 183 17.47 11.64 -15.59
CA GLN A 183 16.11 12.02 -15.24
C GLN A 183 15.82 11.72 -13.78
N THR A 184 15.04 12.56 -13.12
CA THR A 184 14.54 12.28 -11.79
C THR A 184 13.26 11.45 -11.85
N PHE A 185 13.05 10.64 -10.83
CA PHE A 185 11.78 9.96 -10.58
C PHE A 185 11.57 9.75 -9.09
N LEU A 186 10.33 9.49 -8.73
CA LEU A 186 9.97 8.77 -7.52
C LEU A 186 9.04 7.61 -7.91
N TRP A 187 8.99 6.59 -7.07
CA TRP A 187 7.98 5.53 -7.14
C TRP A 187 7.41 5.28 -5.76
N TRP A 188 6.07 5.36 -5.67
CA TRP A 188 5.32 4.98 -4.49
C TRP A 188 4.10 4.19 -4.90
N ALA A 189 3.95 2.98 -4.35
CA ALA A 189 2.70 2.26 -4.39
C ALA A 189 1.82 2.73 -3.23
N ASN A 190 0.59 3.13 -3.51
CA ASN A 190 -0.34 3.69 -2.53
C ASN A 190 -1.54 2.77 -2.34
N PRO A 191 -1.41 1.61 -1.67
CA PRO A 191 -2.56 0.81 -1.31
C PRO A 191 -3.43 1.53 -0.29
N ALA A 192 -4.72 1.60 -0.58
CA ALA A 192 -5.72 2.03 0.37
C ALA A 192 -6.25 0.84 1.17
N VAL A 193 -6.49 1.01 2.45
CA VAL A 193 -7.13 0.03 3.33
C VAL A 193 -8.28 0.66 4.10
N ALA A 194 -9.39 -0.06 4.25
CA ALA A 194 -10.52 0.39 5.03
C ALA A 194 -10.13 0.55 6.51
N VAL A 195 -10.66 1.56 7.17
CA VAL A 195 -10.38 1.83 8.58
C VAL A 195 -11.64 2.15 9.38
N ASN A 196 -11.56 1.85 10.67
CA ASN A 196 -12.54 2.19 11.68
C ASN A 196 -11.85 2.44 13.02
N ASP A 197 -12.61 2.62 14.10
CA ASP A 197 -12.06 2.89 15.43
C ASP A 197 -11.23 1.73 16.02
N TYR A 198 -11.28 0.54 15.42
CA TYR A 198 -10.50 -0.64 15.83
C TYR A 198 -9.25 -0.87 14.99
N TYR A 199 -9.02 -0.02 13.98
CA TYR A 199 -7.85 -0.14 13.12
C TYR A 199 -6.57 0.35 13.79
N GLN A 200 -5.50 -0.43 13.61
CA GLN A 200 -4.15 -0.14 14.09
C GLN A 200 -3.12 -0.26 12.97
N SER A 201 -2.26 0.75 12.83
CA SER A 201 -1.11 0.71 11.93
C SER A 201 -0.05 -0.24 12.46
N VAL A 202 0.56 -1.01 11.58
CA VAL A 202 1.60 -1.98 11.88
C VAL A 202 2.91 -1.56 11.22
N PHE A 203 3.72 -0.81 11.97
CA PHE A 203 5.10 -0.52 11.59
C PHE A 203 6.07 -1.49 12.27
N PRO A 204 7.26 -1.71 11.68
CA PRO A 204 8.29 -2.53 12.28
C PRO A 204 8.66 -2.11 13.72
N PRO A 205 9.09 -3.06 14.57
CA PRO A 205 9.37 -2.79 15.98
C PRO A 205 10.57 -1.86 16.22
N ASP A 206 11.41 -1.61 15.23
CA ASP A 206 12.53 -0.65 15.30
C ASP A 206 12.10 0.80 14.99
N ILE A 207 10.83 1.03 14.60
CA ILE A 207 10.31 2.38 14.36
C ILE A 207 9.93 3.01 15.70
N ASN A 208 10.70 4.03 16.08
CA ASN A 208 10.48 4.82 17.29
C ASN A 208 10.17 6.30 17.01
N ALA A 209 10.23 6.71 15.74
CA ALA A 209 9.92 8.06 15.32
C ALA A 209 9.30 8.06 13.92
N VAL A 210 8.44 9.03 13.68
CA VAL A 210 7.81 9.31 12.38
C VAL A 210 7.88 10.80 12.09
N PHE A 211 7.92 11.15 10.82
CA PHE A 211 7.91 12.55 10.38
C PHE A 211 6.89 12.80 9.27
N ASP A 212 6.51 14.06 9.09
CA ASP A 212 5.60 14.44 8.03
C ASP A 212 6.32 14.50 6.68
N HIS A 213 5.58 14.27 5.60
CA HIS A 213 6.17 14.30 4.27
C HIS A 213 6.65 15.70 3.82
N GLY A 214 6.29 16.76 4.55
CA GLY A 214 6.85 18.12 4.37
C GLY A 214 8.16 18.35 5.09
N LYS A 215 8.67 17.38 5.86
CA LYS A 215 9.88 17.49 6.69
C LYS A 215 9.83 18.64 7.71
N ARG A 216 8.61 18.94 8.20
CA ARG A 216 8.36 20.07 9.11
C ARG A 216 8.21 19.67 10.55
N ALA A 217 7.72 18.45 10.81
CA ALA A 217 7.42 17.94 12.13
C ALA A 217 7.87 16.49 12.27
N VAL A 218 8.28 16.15 13.49
CA VAL A 218 8.65 14.79 13.92
C VAL A 218 7.86 14.44 15.15
N SER A 219 7.45 13.18 15.29
CA SER A 219 6.83 12.64 16.50
C SER A 219 7.51 11.35 16.92
N SER A 220 7.51 11.07 18.22
CA SER A 220 7.74 9.71 18.71
C SER A 220 6.60 8.79 18.25
N PHE A 221 6.90 7.50 18.10
CA PHE A 221 5.96 6.48 17.62
C PHE A 221 6.18 5.17 18.40
N PRO A 222 5.15 4.41 18.76
CA PRO A 222 3.72 4.68 18.51
C PRO A 222 3.12 5.73 19.46
N ILE A 223 3.74 6.00 20.60
CA ILE A 223 3.23 6.97 21.57
C ILE A 223 3.78 8.36 21.26
N ALA A 224 2.91 9.24 20.78
CA ALA A 224 3.23 10.65 20.58
C ALA A 224 3.16 11.39 21.92
N THR A 225 4.11 12.31 22.19
CA THR A 225 4.23 13.03 23.46
C THR A 225 4.42 14.53 23.30
N GLY A 226 4.13 15.09 22.15
CA GLY A 226 4.29 16.52 21.88
C GLY A 226 3.25 17.00 20.87
N THR A 227 3.61 18.02 20.10
CA THR A 227 2.73 18.55 19.05
C THR A 227 3.11 17.95 17.70
N TYR A 228 2.12 17.38 16.99
CA TYR A 228 2.27 16.87 15.65
C TYR A 228 1.06 17.27 14.81
N TYR A 229 1.25 17.82 13.60
CA TYR A 229 0.17 18.37 12.77
C TYR A 229 -0.76 19.33 13.54
N ARG A 230 -0.20 20.17 14.43
CA ARG A 230 -0.91 21.12 15.30
C ARG A 230 -1.85 20.47 16.33
N MET A 231 -1.80 19.14 16.47
CA MET A 231 -2.50 18.43 17.53
C MET A 231 -1.58 18.26 18.73
N ASP A 232 -2.14 18.48 19.92
CA ASP A 232 -1.43 18.29 21.20
C ASP A 232 -1.59 16.83 21.65
N TYR A 233 -0.48 16.13 21.70
CA TYR A 233 -0.36 14.76 22.19
C TYR A 233 0.45 14.67 23.49
N SER A 234 0.60 15.78 24.23
CA SER A 234 1.45 15.86 25.45
C SER A 234 1.05 14.87 26.55
N ALA A 235 -0.18 14.42 26.56
CA ALA A 235 -0.67 13.41 27.51
C ALA A 235 -0.14 11.98 27.23
N GLY A 236 0.56 11.76 26.11
CA GLY A 236 0.94 10.44 25.64
C GLY A 236 -0.22 9.73 24.93
N VAL A 237 -0.24 9.77 23.62
CA VAL A 237 -1.32 9.20 22.80
C VAL A 237 -0.75 8.20 21.80
N ASP A 238 -1.32 7.01 21.77
CA ASP A 238 -0.97 6.00 20.76
C ASP A 238 -1.54 6.38 19.39
N ILE A 239 -0.67 6.94 18.54
CA ILE A 239 -1.01 7.38 17.19
C ILE A 239 -0.95 6.25 16.15
N SER A 240 -0.65 5.03 16.53
CA SER A 240 -0.86 3.86 15.67
C SER A 240 -2.35 3.54 15.49
N ASN A 241 -3.20 3.94 16.44
CA ASN A 241 -4.64 3.73 16.37
C ASN A 241 -5.34 4.85 15.58
N TYR A 242 -6.06 4.49 14.51
CA TYR A 242 -6.76 5.44 13.63
C TYR A 242 -7.70 6.39 14.39
N LYS A 243 -8.44 5.89 15.39
CA LYS A 243 -9.35 6.70 16.22
C LYS A 243 -8.70 7.91 16.89
N ASN A 244 -7.38 7.88 17.08
CA ASN A 244 -6.61 8.95 17.72
C ASN A 244 -6.09 10.00 16.74
N ILE A 245 -6.23 9.79 15.43
CA ILE A 245 -5.74 10.68 14.38
C ILE A 245 -6.89 11.56 13.89
N LYS A 246 -6.97 12.80 14.39
CA LYS A 246 -8.14 13.68 14.18
C LYS A 246 -8.07 14.55 12.94
N VAL A 247 -6.90 14.78 12.39
CA VAL A 247 -6.66 15.69 11.26
C VAL A 247 -5.86 14.99 10.16
N PRO A 248 -5.85 15.52 8.92
CA PRO A 248 -5.01 14.96 7.86
C PRO A 248 -3.56 14.84 8.31
N THR A 249 -3.05 13.63 8.27
CA THR A 249 -1.74 13.31 8.87
C THR A 249 -1.00 12.27 8.05
N SER A 250 0.30 12.47 7.87
CA SER A 250 1.20 11.44 7.36
C SER A 250 2.23 11.03 8.39
N TYR A 251 2.60 9.76 8.38
CA TYR A 251 3.70 9.17 9.12
C TYR A 251 4.69 8.56 8.12
N MET A 252 5.86 9.18 7.99
CA MET A 252 7.02 8.56 7.35
C MET A 252 7.82 7.86 8.43
N ALA A 253 8.01 6.56 8.34
CA ALA A 253 8.85 5.82 9.26
C ALA A 253 10.32 6.23 9.11
N VAL A 254 11.01 6.40 10.23
CA VAL A 254 12.42 6.77 10.22
C VAL A 254 13.27 5.52 10.29
N ASN A 255 13.98 5.21 9.20
CA ASN A 255 15.06 4.24 9.12
C ASN A 255 14.76 2.87 9.77
N SER A 256 14.15 1.97 9.03
CA SER A 256 13.87 0.60 9.46
C SER A 256 14.79 -0.42 8.79
N ARG A 257 15.19 -1.45 9.54
CA ARG A 257 15.91 -2.63 9.04
C ARG A 257 14.99 -3.77 8.61
N TYR A 258 13.68 -3.59 8.77
CA TYR A 258 12.68 -4.59 8.46
C TYR A 258 12.07 -4.36 7.07
N ASN A 259 11.51 -5.43 6.52
CA ASN A 259 11.02 -5.48 5.14
C ASN A 259 9.51 -5.24 5.03
N PHE A 260 8.82 -4.76 6.05
CA PHE A 260 7.37 -4.70 6.03
C PHE A 260 6.80 -3.40 6.61
N GLU A 261 5.56 -3.12 6.24
CA GLU A 261 4.61 -2.23 6.89
C GLU A 261 3.19 -2.70 6.59
N GLY A 262 2.23 -2.29 7.41
CA GLY A 262 0.84 -2.69 7.18
C GLY A 262 -0.13 -2.11 8.19
N GLY A 263 -1.27 -2.77 8.31
CA GLY A 263 -2.30 -2.45 9.26
C GLY A 263 -3.17 -3.63 9.63
N TYR A 264 -3.81 -3.54 10.76
CA TYR A 264 -4.63 -4.59 11.35
C TYR A 264 -5.95 -4.04 11.88
N GLU A 265 -7.02 -4.69 11.55
CA GLU A 265 -8.38 -4.43 12.04
C GLU A 265 -8.65 -5.37 13.20
N ASN A 266 -8.66 -4.84 14.43
CA ASN A 266 -8.81 -5.64 15.64
C ASN A 266 -10.22 -6.23 15.80
N ASP A 267 -11.25 -5.65 15.17
CA ASP A 267 -12.62 -6.16 15.20
C ASP A 267 -12.83 -7.34 14.25
N THR A 268 -12.23 -7.31 13.07
CA THR A 268 -12.32 -8.39 12.08
C THR A 268 -11.18 -9.39 12.18
N CYS A 269 -10.18 -9.13 13.03
CA CYS A 269 -8.96 -9.91 13.19
C CYS A 269 -8.24 -10.18 11.86
N ALA A 270 -8.18 -9.17 10.99
CA ALA A 270 -7.57 -9.27 9.67
C ALA A 270 -6.80 -7.99 9.31
N GLY A 271 -5.89 -8.08 8.37
CA GLY A 271 -5.09 -6.95 7.95
C GLY A 271 -4.51 -7.10 6.55
N MET A 272 -3.80 -6.06 6.13
CA MET A 272 -2.98 -6.05 4.92
C MET A 272 -1.54 -5.72 5.30
N LEU A 273 -0.59 -6.43 4.70
CA LEU A 273 0.83 -6.18 4.86
C LEU A 273 1.48 -5.95 3.49
N HIS A 274 2.35 -4.96 3.42
CA HIS A 274 3.33 -4.78 2.37
C HIS A 274 4.65 -5.38 2.80
N VAL A 275 5.32 -6.09 1.89
CA VAL A 275 6.67 -6.64 2.10
C VAL A 275 7.54 -6.31 0.90
N ALA A 276 8.73 -5.77 1.15
CA ALA A 276 9.77 -5.56 0.15
C ALA A 276 11.14 -5.45 0.80
N ASN A 277 12.21 -5.70 0.04
CA ASN A 277 13.58 -5.51 0.51
C ASN A 277 13.81 -4.04 0.91
N HIS A 278 14.06 -3.77 2.19
CA HIS A 278 14.22 -2.42 2.73
C HIS A 278 15.42 -1.65 2.14
N HIS A 279 16.41 -2.34 1.56
CA HIS A 279 17.53 -1.69 0.86
C HIS A 279 17.12 -1.11 -0.50
N ILE A 280 16.02 -1.59 -1.08
CA ILE A 280 15.49 -1.13 -2.37
C ILE A 280 14.22 -0.32 -2.16
N SER A 281 13.34 -0.78 -1.28
CA SER A 281 12.08 -0.14 -0.92
C SER A 281 12.08 0.27 0.56
N PRO A 282 12.84 1.32 0.94
CA PRO A 282 12.95 1.77 2.33
C PRO A 282 11.73 2.56 2.78
N GLY A 283 11.01 3.19 1.84
CA GLY A 283 9.89 4.08 2.15
C GLY A 283 8.70 3.33 2.74
N LYS A 284 8.35 3.69 3.97
CA LYS A 284 7.19 3.18 4.71
C LYS A 284 6.40 4.37 5.21
N LYS A 285 5.18 4.52 4.71
CA LYS A 285 4.37 5.69 5.01
C LYS A 285 2.90 5.33 5.21
N GLN A 286 2.31 5.98 6.18
CA GLN A 286 0.86 6.07 6.30
C GLN A 286 0.38 7.49 5.96
N TRP A 287 -0.71 7.58 5.21
CA TRP A 287 -1.49 8.80 5.02
C TRP A 287 -2.95 8.57 5.41
N THR A 288 -3.55 9.56 6.07
CA THR A 288 -4.97 9.58 6.38
C THR A 288 -5.54 11.00 6.29
N TRP A 289 -6.82 11.13 5.91
CA TRP A 289 -7.59 12.37 6.05
C TRP A 289 -7.95 12.68 7.50
N GLY A 290 -7.76 11.72 8.40
CA GLY A 290 -8.10 11.82 9.82
C GLY A 290 -9.54 11.45 10.13
N ASN A 291 -9.77 11.17 11.41
CA ASN A 291 -11.06 10.70 11.97
C ASN A 291 -11.91 11.86 12.53
N GLY A 292 -11.55 13.11 12.26
CA GLY A 292 -12.34 14.28 12.63
C GLY A 292 -13.28 14.75 11.50
N ASP A 293 -13.99 15.85 11.71
CA ASP A 293 -14.99 16.35 10.78
C ASP A 293 -14.46 16.66 9.39
N PHE A 294 -13.22 17.16 9.30
CA PHE A 294 -12.57 17.42 8.02
C PHE A 294 -12.31 16.13 7.23
N GLY A 295 -11.82 15.09 7.90
CA GLY A 295 -11.62 13.78 7.27
C GLY A 295 -12.92 13.17 6.80
N ARG A 296 -13.95 13.21 7.61
CA ARG A 296 -15.30 12.73 7.24
C ARG A 296 -15.92 13.51 6.07
N ALA A 297 -15.62 14.80 5.94
CA ALA A 297 -16.03 15.57 4.77
C ALA A 297 -15.31 15.08 3.51
N TRP A 298 -14.03 14.75 3.61
CA TRP A 298 -13.28 14.15 2.51
C TRP A 298 -13.76 12.75 2.15
N ASP A 299 -14.13 11.91 3.13
CA ASP A 299 -14.71 10.60 2.84
C ASP A 299 -15.94 10.74 1.94
N ARG A 300 -16.85 11.67 2.27
CA ARG A 300 -18.04 11.95 1.44
C ARG A 300 -17.73 12.51 0.05
N ASN A 301 -16.58 13.18 -0.11
CA ASN A 301 -16.13 13.68 -1.42
C ASN A 301 -15.53 12.57 -2.29
N LEU A 302 -15.06 11.48 -1.69
CA LEU A 302 -14.28 10.44 -2.36
C LEU A 302 -15.04 9.13 -2.57
N THR A 303 -16.08 8.89 -1.77
CA THR A 303 -16.96 7.73 -1.90
C THR A 303 -18.40 8.11 -1.52
N ASP A 304 -19.35 7.23 -1.81
CA ASP A 304 -20.72 7.40 -1.39
C ASP A 304 -20.98 6.68 -0.05
N GLU A 305 -20.59 5.41 0.08
CA GLU A 305 -20.99 4.55 1.21
C GLU A 305 -19.83 3.74 1.82
N ASP A 306 -18.65 3.69 1.17
CA ASP A 306 -17.58 2.77 1.56
C ASP A 306 -16.79 3.22 2.81
N GLY A 307 -17.04 4.44 3.29
CA GLY A 307 -16.46 4.96 4.52
C GLY A 307 -14.97 5.36 4.41
N PRO A 308 -14.31 5.57 5.55
CA PRO A 308 -12.96 6.07 5.59
C PRO A 308 -11.91 5.01 5.23
N TYR A 309 -10.78 5.48 4.75
CA TYR A 309 -9.61 4.67 4.43
C TYR A 309 -8.33 5.38 4.85
N ILE A 310 -7.24 4.63 4.89
CA ILE A 310 -5.87 5.15 4.94
C ILE A 310 -5.06 4.59 3.77
N GLU A 311 -3.96 5.26 3.43
CA GLU A 311 -2.98 4.77 2.48
C GLU A 311 -1.74 4.27 3.22
N LEU A 312 -1.34 3.02 2.97
CA LEU A 312 -0.10 2.42 3.42
C LEU A 312 0.89 2.44 2.27
N MET A 313 1.66 3.52 2.18
CA MET A 313 2.41 3.89 0.99
C MET A 313 3.83 3.34 1.05
N ALA A 314 4.21 2.58 0.02
CA ALA A 314 5.50 1.92 -0.09
C ALA A 314 6.39 2.58 -1.15
N GLY A 315 7.48 3.19 -0.72
CA GLY A 315 8.42 3.95 -1.55
C GLY A 315 9.66 3.16 -1.94
N VAL A 316 10.14 3.38 -3.16
CA VAL A 316 11.32 2.72 -3.72
C VAL A 316 12.45 3.72 -3.90
N TYR A 317 13.66 3.37 -3.46
CA TYR A 317 14.89 4.15 -3.49
C TYR A 317 14.88 5.45 -2.67
N THR A 318 13.77 5.77 -2.01
CA THR A 318 13.66 6.94 -1.12
C THR A 318 12.87 6.56 0.13
N GLU A 319 13.20 7.17 1.27
CA GLU A 319 12.48 7.00 2.54
C GLU A 319 11.33 7.99 2.67
N ASN A 320 11.37 9.09 1.95
CA ASN A 320 10.37 10.15 2.02
C ASN A 320 9.74 10.41 0.64
N GLN A 321 8.42 10.45 0.58
CA GLN A 321 7.69 10.63 -0.68
C GLN A 321 8.05 11.90 -1.46
N PRO A 322 8.37 13.05 -0.86
CA PRO A 322 8.84 14.22 -1.62
C PRO A 322 10.23 14.07 -2.24
N ASP A 323 11.00 13.06 -1.86
CA ASP A 323 12.35 12.89 -2.36
C ASP A 323 12.36 12.14 -3.68
N PHE A 324 13.17 12.62 -4.60
CA PHE A 324 13.40 12.00 -5.90
C PHE A 324 14.71 11.22 -5.89
N THR A 325 14.77 10.21 -6.74
CA THR A 325 16.02 9.54 -7.11
C THR A 325 16.29 9.72 -8.60
N TRP A 326 17.33 9.09 -9.13
CA TRP A 326 17.82 9.31 -10.48
C TRP A 326 17.85 8.02 -11.30
N LEU A 327 17.49 8.15 -12.58
CA LEU A 327 17.85 7.23 -13.64
C LEU A 327 18.91 7.89 -14.51
N GLN A 328 20.05 7.25 -14.66
CA GLN A 328 21.09 7.69 -15.60
C GLN A 328 20.61 7.53 -17.05
N PRO A 329 21.28 8.16 -18.03
CA PRO A 329 20.93 7.95 -19.44
C PRO A 329 20.88 6.48 -19.79
N TYR A 330 19.75 6.04 -20.39
CA TYR A 330 19.49 4.66 -20.79
C TYR A 330 19.52 3.61 -19.66
N GLU A 331 19.48 4.05 -18.41
CA GLU A 331 19.40 3.16 -17.26
C GLU A 331 18.02 2.56 -17.10
N GLU A 332 17.95 1.26 -16.80
CA GLU A 332 16.78 0.57 -16.31
C GLU A 332 16.93 0.23 -14.83
N LYS A 333 15.87 0.46 -14.04
CA LYS A 333 15.75 -0.03 -12.68
C LYS A 333 14.52 -0.91 -12.57
N SER A 334 14.68 -2.06 -11.92
CA SER A 334 13.55 -2.94 -11.59
C SER A 334 13.55 -3.31 -10.12
N PHE A 335 12.34 -3.53 -9.58
CA PHE A 335 12.13 -3.87 -8.18
C PHE A 335 10.83 -4.65 -8.03
N VAL A 336 10.67 -5.29 -6.86
CA VAL A 336 9.48 -6.08 -6.54
C VAL A 336 8.94 -5.69 -5.17
N GLN A 337 7.64 -5.58 -5.07
CA GLN A 337 6.89 -5.33 -3.84
C GLN A 337 5.78 -6.38 -3.72
N TYR A 338 5.45 -6.81 -2.51
CA TYR A 338 4.41 -7.78 -2.23
C TYR A 338 3.33 -7.16 -1.36
N PHE A 339 2.07 -7.41 -1.69
CA PHE A 339 0.91 -7.00 -0.90
C PHE A 339 0.11 -8.26 -0.58
N LEU A 340 -0.17 -8.47 0.69
CA LEU A 340 -0.79 -9.72 1.14
C LEU A 340 -1.83 -9.48 2.24
N PRO A 341 -2.95 -10.23 2.20
CA PRO A 341 -3.86 -10.30 3.33
C PRO A 341 -3.27 -11.20 4.42
N TYR A 342 -3.56 -10.87 5.67
CA TYR A 342 -3.28 -11.77 6.79
C TYR A 342 -4.38 -11.71 7.84
N ARG A 343 -4.43 -12.68 8.74
CA ARG A 343 -5.47 -12.78 9.75
C ARG A 343 -4.97 -13.34 11.08
N GLU A 344 -5.69 -13.01 12.16
CA GLU A 344 -5.56 -13.59 13.52
C GLU A 344 -4.16 -13.48 14.14
N LEU A 345 -3.23 -12.86 13.43
CA LEU A 345 -1.84 -12.69 13.84
C LEU A 345 -1.65 -11.53 14.82
N GLY A 346 -2.52 -10.50 14.75
CA GLY A 346 -2.33 -9.25 15.50
C GLY A 346 -1.24 -8.37 14.89
N VAL A 347 -0.50 -7.66 15.74
CA VAL A 347 0.57 -6.77 15.32
C VAL A 347 1.81 -7.57 14.94
N VAL A 348 2.12 -7.58 13.66
CA VAL A 348 3.29 -8.31 13.11
C VAL A 348 4.59 -7.77 13.68
N LYS A 349 5.47 -8.65 14.11
CA LYS A 349 6.81 -8.32 14.65
C LYS A 349 7.92 -8.53 13.61
N ASN A 350 7.73 -9.47 12.68
CA ASN A 350 8.62 -9.67 11.55
C ASN A 350 7.85 -10.33 10.40
N ALA A 351 8.29 -10.05 9.17
CA ALA A 351 7.68 -10.61 7.98
C ALA A 351 8.67 -10.78 6.83
N SER A 352 8.46 -11.84 6.08
CA SER A 352 8.90 -12.04 4.71
C SER A 352 7.69 -12.18 3.80
N ARG A 353 7.87 -12.32 2.48
CA ARG A 353 6.75 -12.63 1.58
C ARG A 353 6.11 -13.99 1.87
N ASP A 354 6.84 -14.91 2.50
CA ASP A 354 6.40 -16.29 2.71
C ASP A 354 5.80 -16.51 4.10
N LEU A 355 6.33 -15.81 5.13
CA LEU A 355 5.95 -15.99 6.54
C LEU A 355 5.85 -14.64 7.25
N LEU A 356 4.82 -14.51 8.08
CA LEU A 356 4.61 -13.42 9.02
C LEU A 356 4.58 -13.99 10.43
N MET A 357 5.13 -13.29 11.40
CA MET A 357 5.13 -13.72 12.78
C MET A 357 4.74 -12.63 13.77
N ASN A 358 4.08 -13.05 14.82
CA ASN A 358 3.89 -12.27 16.04
C ASN A 358 4.38 -13.11 17.22
N ILE A 359 4.95 -12.44 18.22
CA ILE A 359 5.38 -13.03 19.48
C ILE A 359 5.11 -12.03 20.60
N GLU A 360 4.42 -12.48 21.64
CA GLU A 360 4.00 -11.62 22.75
C GLU A 360 4.08 -12.37 24.08
N PRO A 361 4.42 -11.70 25.20
CA PRO A 361 4.27 -12.30 26.53
C PRO A 361 2.81 -12.66 26.80
N GLU A 362 2.58 -13.85 27.35
CA GLU A 362 1.28 -14.31 27.83
C GLU A 362 1.37 -14.66 29.34
N GLY A 363 0.95 -13.72 30.18
CA GLY A 363 1.18 -13.79 31.61
C GLY A 363 2.63 -13.49 32.02
N GLU A 364 3.09 -14.10 33.12
CA GLU A 364 4.42 -13.86 33.68
C GLU A 364 5.50 -14.84 33.20
N ASP A 365 5.10 -16.05 32.87
CA ASP A 365 6.00 -17.19 32.62
C ASP A 365 5.81 -17.82 31.22
N SER A 366 5.01 -17.22 30.35
CA SER A 366 4.70 -17.81 29.05
C SER A 366 4.82 -16.79 27.93
N VAL A 367 5.10 -17.29 26.74
CA VAL A 367 5.13 -16.55 25.49
C VAL A 367 4.19 -17.23 24.50
N ARG A 368 3.33 -16.46 23.87
CA ARG A 368 2.52 -16.90 22.76
C ARG A 368 3.15 -16.41 21.46
N PHE A 369 3.35 -17.32 20.53
CA PHE A 369 3.78 -16.95 19.19
C PHE A 369 2.80 -17.45 18.14
N LYS A 370 2.69 -16.69 17.08
CA LYS A 370 1.84 -17.00 15.94
C LYS A 370 2.62 -16.88 14.65
N ILE A 371 2.37 -17.79 13.71
CA ILE A 371 2.96 -17.77 12.37
C ILE A 371 1.86 -17.91 11.32
N PHE A 372 1.79 -16.95 10.41
CA PHE A 372 0.95 -16.97 9.23
C PHE A 372 1.83 -17.26 8.01
N ALA A 373 1.37 -18.14 7.12
CA ALA A 373 2.07 -18.47 5.88
C ALA A 373 1.27 -18.01 4.65
N THR A 374 1.96 -17.53 3.64
CA THR A 374 1.34 -17.16 2.35
C THR A 374 1.24 -18.31 1.36
N SER A 375 1.86 -19.45 1.69
CA SER A 375 1.80 -20.69 0.90
C SER A 375 1.96 -21.91 1.81
N ARG A 376 1.55 -23.09 1.31
CA ARG A 376 1.80 -24.34 2.03
C ARG A 376 3.28 -24.67 2.03
N GLN A 377 3.88 -24.79 3.21
CA GLN A 377 5.30 -25.11 3.37
C GLN A 377 5.58 -25.79 4.71
N THR A 378 6.68 -26.54 4.78
CA THR A 378 7.17 -27.14 6.03
C THR A 378 8.33 -26.30 6.54
N VAL A 379 8.26 -25.91 7.82
CA VAL A 379 9.23 -25.02 8.47
C VAL A 379 9.67 -25.59 9.82
N ASN A 380 10.91 -25.33 10.21
CA ASN A 380 11.40 -25.59 11.55
C ASN A 380 11.20 -24.35 12.41
N VAL A 381 10.36 -24.46 13.43
CA VAL A 381 10.08 -23.37 14.39
C VAL A 381 10.87 -23.62 15.66
N VAL A 382 11.69 -22.65 16.05
CA VAL A 382 12.52 -22.76 17.27
C VAL A 382 12.37 -21.50 18.11
N LEU A 383 11.93 -21.65 19.35
CA LEU A 383 11.92 -20.58 20.36
C LEU A 383 13.11 -20.78 21.31
N LYS A 384 13.94 -19.73 21.42
CA LYS A 384 15.15 -19.76 22.26
C LYS A 384 15.15 -18.57 23.21
N GLY A 385 15.64 -18.78 24.42
CA GLY A 385 16.03 -17.73 25.34
C GLY A 385 17.33 -17.02 24.94
N GLU A 386 17.66 -15.91 25.57
CA GLU A 386 18.91 -15.17 25.33
C GLU A 386 20.16 -15.98 25.65
N ASP A 387 20.07 -16.91 26.60
CA ASP A 387 21.12 -17.87 26.98
C ASP A 387 21.30 -19.03 25.98
N GLY A 388 20.45 -19.08 24.93
CA GLY A 388 20.44 -20.14 23.93
C GLY A 388 19.64 -21.37 24.32
N LYS A 389 18.99 -21.40 25.48
CA LYS A 389 18.11 -22.49 25.90
C LYS A 389 16.92 -22.60 24.96
N ILE A 390 16.63 -23.79 24.49
CA ILE A 390 15.50 -24.09 23.59
C ILE A 390 14.27 -24.38 24.44
N TYR A 391 13.19 -23.64 24.20
CA TYR A 391 11.88 -23.83 24.83
C TYR A 391 10.88 -24.51 23.92
N TYR A 392 11.04 -24.35 22.61
CA TYR A 392 10.22 -24.99 21.59
C TYR A 392 11.09 -25.32 20.37
N SER A 393 10.90 -26.50 19.77
CA SER A 393 11.59 -26.89 18.54
C SER A 393 10.80 -27.97 17.84
N GLU A 394 10.08 -27.60 16.79
CA GLU A 394 9.26 -28.53 16.01
C GLU A 394 9.31 -28.22 14.52
N GLU A 395 9.21 -29.26 13.69
CA GLU A 395 8.94 -29.17 12.27
C GLU A 395 7.43 -29.18 12.06
N VAL A 396 6.88 -28.10 11.48
CA VAL A 396 5.45 -27.91 11.27
C VAL A 396 5.14 -27.57 9.82
N THR A 397 3.99 -28.05 9.33
CA THR A 397 3.45 -27.59 8.05
C THR A 397 2.52 -26.42 8.32
N VAL A 398 2.78 -25.29 7.66
CA VAL A 398 1.98 -24.07 7.71
C VAL A 398 1.32 -23.81 6.36
N THR A 399 0.14 -23.20 6.36
CA THR A 399 -0.66 -22.93 5.15
C THR A 399 -1.34 -21.56 5.24
N PRO A 400 -1.82 -20.99 4.12
CA PRO A 400 -2.63 -19.77 4.17
C PRO A 400 -3.96 -19.93 4.91
N GLU A 401 -4.48 -21.16 5.00
CA GLU A 401 -5.78 -21.46 5.63
C GLU A 401 -5.69 -21.59 7.15
N GLU A 402 -4.54 -22.03 7.67
CA GLU A 402 -4.36 -22.35 9.10
C GLU A 402 -3.20 -21.56 9.70
N LEU A 403 -3.47 -20.86 10.78
CA LEU A 403 -2.47 -20.16 11.58
C LEU A 403 -1.82 -21.15 12.57
N LEU A 404 -0.49 -21.15 12.66
CA LEU A 404 0.19 -21.74 13.80
C LEU A 404 0.07 -20.78 15.00
N ASP A 405 -0.46 -21.27 16.11
CA ASP A 405 -0.70 -20.47 17.32
C ASP A 405 -0.35 -21.31 18.56
N GLU A 406 0.79 -20.99 19.18
CA GLU A 406 1.35 -21.80 20.26
C GLU A 406 1.68 -20.93 21.48
N THR A 407 1.40 -21.48 22.66
CA THR A 407 1.80 -20.90 23.94
C THR A 407 2.84 -21.79 24.62
N VAL A 408 4.01 -21.21 24.90
CA VAL A 408 5.15 -21.93 25.47
C VAL A 408 5.52 -21.37 26.82
N ASN A 409 5.68 -22.23 27.82
CA ASN A 409 6.16 -21.85 29.15
C ASN A 409 7.68 -21.58 29.10
N VAL A 410 8.08 -20.38 29.50
CA VAL A 410 9.47 -19.88 29.49
C VAL A 410 9.90 -19.44 30.88
N LYS A 411 9.43 -20.15 31.91
CA LYS A 411 9.68 -19.81 33.31
C LYS A 411 11.16 -19.52 33.59
N GLY A 412 11.40 -18.37 34.19
CA GLY A 412 12.74 -17.89 34.55
C GLY A 412 13.36 -16.94 33.52
N GLU A 413 12.73 -16.75 32.37
CA GLU A 413 13.14 -15.71 31.41
C GLU A 413 12.54 -14.34 31.77
N LYS A 414 13.30 -13.29 31.46
CA LYS A 414 12.80 -11.94 31.57
C LYS A 414 12.06 -11.57 30.28
N LEU A 415 10.74 -11.52 30.38
CA LEU A 415 9.90 -11.13 29.24
C LEU A 415 9.85 -9.60 29.14
N ASN A 416 10.39 -9.07 28.05
CA ASN A 416 10.26 -7.65 27.70
C ASN A 416 9.03 -7.48 26.78
N LYS A 417 8.18 -6.50 27.13
CA LYS A 417 6.99 -6.15 26.33
C LYS A 417 7.37 -5.42 25.04
#